data_16ddafb61a8b95a12c69b02fe226b173
#
_entry.id   16ddafb61a8b95a12c69b02fe226b173
#
_cell.length_a   1.000
_cell.length_b   1.000
_cell.length_c   1.000
_cell.angle_alpha   90.00
_cell.angle_beta   90.00
_cell.angle_gamma   90.00
#
_symmetry.space_group_name_H-M   'P 1'
#
loop_
_entity.id
_entity.type
_entity.pdbx_description
1 polymer ?
#
loop_
_entity_poly.entity_id
_entity_poly.type
_entity_poly.pdbx_seq_one_letter_code
_entity_poly.pdbx_strand_id
1 'polypeptide(L)'
;MKNGESSIIKFNQKTLKFVLIIYLVSCIASLINAITMKVTGINDYVTTSAIVILTAAIVIYGIVFRICYVWTVGKNEFNMKAFNATKGVILFITYFHYILLDVILHSDSQWMIIFYFIILGALFFDLKMVSISMVL
;
A
#
# COMPACT_ATOMS: atom_id res chain seq x y z
N MET A 1 -22.30 -5.60 -26.06
CA MET A 1 -22.02 -5.73 -24.61
C MET A 1 -20.64 -6.31 -24.31
N LYS A 2 -20.10 -7.31 -25.00
CA LYS A 2 -18.75 -7.89 -24.74
C LYS A 2 -17.57 -6.90 -24.78
N ASN A 3 -17.62 -5.85 -25.58
CA ASN A 3 -16.50 -4.89 -25.72
C ASN A 3 -16.34 -3.98 -24.47
N GLY A 4 -17.43 -3.65 -23.78
CA GLY A 4 -17.38 -2.81 -22.58
C GLY A 4 -16.79 -3.54 -21.37
N GLU A 5 -17.18 -4.79 -21.14
CA GLU A 5 -16.65 -5.61 -20.05
C GLU A 5 -15.14 -5.86 -20.20
N SER A 6 -14.68 -6.15 -21.42
CA SER A 6 -13.24 -6.30 -21.71
C SER A 6 -12.44 -5.05 -21.43
N SER A 7 -13.01 -3.86 -21.68
CA SER A 7 -12.36 -2.57 -21.41
C SER A 7 -12.22 -2.31 -19.90
N ILE A 8 -13.27 -2.59 -19.12
CA ILE A 8 -13.27 -2.42 -17.66
C ILE A 8 -12.26 -3.38 -17.00
N ILE A 9 -12.21 -4.63 -17.44
CA ILE A 9 -11.25 -5.61 -16.92
C ILE A 9 -9.82 -5.15 -17.17
N LYS A 10 -9.50 -4.70 -18.38
CA LYS A 10 -8.16 -4.18 -18.71
C LYS A 10 -7.80 -2.95 -17.86
N PHE A 11 -8.76 -2.07 -17.62
CA PHE A 11 -8.59 -0.91 -16.76
C PHE A 11 -8.27 -1.34 -15.34
N ASN A 12 -9.06 -2.24 -14.74
CA ASN A 12 -8.84 -2.73 -13.39
C ASN A 12 -7.48 -3.43 -13.22
N GLN A 13 -7.04 -4.21 -14.21
CA GLN A 13 -5.71 -4.84 -14.21
C GLN A 13 -4.58 -3.82 -14.19
N LYS A 14 -4.67 -2.78 -15.05
CA LYS A 14 -3.66 -1.71 -15.10
C LYS A 14 -3.63 -0.91 -13.80
N THR A 15 -4.81 -0.55 -13.28
CA THR A 15 -4.95 0.19 -12.02
C THR A 15 -4.35 -0.61 -10.86
N LEU A 16 -4.69 -1.90 -10.74
CA LEU A 16 -4.14 -2.75 -9.70
C LEU A 16 -2.62 -2.81 -9.75
N LYS A 17 -2.04 -3.09 -10.93
CA LYS A 17 -0.60 -3.13 -11.11
C LYS A 17 0.06 -1.80 -10.71
N PHE A 18 -0.50 -0.69 -11.14
CA PHE A 18 0.00 0.65 -10.87
C PHE A 18 -0.02 0.96 -9.36
N VAL A 19 -1.15 0.68 -8.68
CA VAL A 19 -1.29 0.90 -7.23
C VAL A 19 -0.30 0.06 -6.45
N LEU A 20 -0.13 -1.22 -6.76
CA LEU A 20 0.82 -2.09 -6.06
C LEU A 20 2.27 -1.61 -6.22
N ILE A 21 2.64 -1.15 -7.41
CA ILE A 21 3.98 -0.61 -7.67
C ILE A 21 4.20 0.70 -6.90
N ILE A 22 3.27 1.65 -6.97
CA ILE A 22 3.37 2.93 -6.24
C ILE A 22 3.48 2.67 -4.75
N TYR A 23 2.68 1.74 -4.24
CA TYR A 23 2.72 1.39 -2.82
C TYR A 23 4.09 0.88 -2.39
N LEU A 24 4.69 -0.05 -3.14
CA LEU A 24 6.02 -0.56 -2.85
C LEU A 24 7.09 0.54 -2.93
N VAL A 25 7.01 1.41 -3.93
CA VAL A 25 7.91 2.57 -4.05
C VAL A 25 7.78 3.49 -2.84
N SER A 26 6.57 3.75 -2.37
CA SER A 26 6.32 4.55 -1.16
C SER A 26 6.89 3.91 0.10
N CYS A 27 6.77 2.58 0.25
CA CYS A 27 7.37 1.85 1.36
C CYS A 27 8.90 1.92 1.32
N ILE A 28 9.52 1.81 0.15
CA ILE A 28 10.98 1.98 -0.01
C ILE A 28 11.40 3.40 0.34
N ALA A 29 10.64 4.41 -0.08
CA ALA A 29 10.90 5.81 0.27
C ALA A 29 10.83 6.02 1.79
N SER A 30 9.87 5.43 2.49
CA SER A 30 9.77 5.50 3.95
C SER A 30 10.98 4.85 4.65
N LEU A 31 11.48 3.73 4.12
CA LEU A 31 12.68 3.09 4.62
C LEU A 31 13.93 3.97 4.43
N ILE A 32 14.09 4.57 3.25
CA ILE A 32 15.19 5.50 2.97
C ILE A 32 15.13 6.68 3.95
N ASN A 33 13.94 7.23 4.18
CA ASN A 33 13.75 8.32 5.15
C ASN A 33 14.16 7.90 6.57
N ALA A 34 13.73 6.73 7.03
CA ALA A 34 14.11 6.21 8.35
C ALA A 34 15.63 6.01 8.48
N ILE A 35 16.30 5.48 7.45
CA ILE A 35 17.76 5.32 7.42
C ILE A 35 18.44 6.70 7.47
N THR A 36 17.96 7.66 6.69
CA THR A 36 18.50 9.02 6.67
C THR A 36 18.38 9.69 8.04
N MET A 37 17.21 9.62 8.68
CA MET A 37 17.00 10.17 10.02
C MET A 37 17.97 9.58 11.04
N LYS A 38 18.23 8.27 10.96
CA LYS A 38 19.18 7.61 11.83
C LYS A 38 20.63 8.06 11.58
N VAL A 39 21.06 8.10 10.32
CA VAL A 39 22.44 8.44 9.95
C VAL A 39 22.75 9.89 10.27
N THR A 40 21.78 10.79 10.08
CA THR A 40 21.94 12.22 10.39
C THR A 40 21.78 12.57 11.87
N GLY A 41 21.30 11.63 12.69
CA GLY A 41 21.04 11.91 14.12
C GLY A 41 19.87 12.87 14.35
N ILE A 42 19.00 13.07 13.35
CA ILE A 42 17.83 13.96 13.48
C ILE A 42 16.77 13.34 14.41
N ASN A 43 16.73 12.00 14.46
CA ASN A 43 15.75 11.28 15.27
C ASN A 43 16.41 10.10 16.01
N ASP A 44 16.65 10.30 17.31
CA ASP A 44 17.31 9.31 18.18
C ASP A 44 16.44 8.05 18.45
N TYR A 45 15.12 8.14 18.21
CA TYR A 45 14.21 7.00 18.39
C TYR A 45 14.38 5.94 17.30
N VAL A 46 14.94 6.28 16.13
CA VAL A 46 15.13 5.33 15.03
C VAL A 46 16.29 4.39 15.33
N THR A 47 15.99 3.24 15.89
CA THR A 47 16.99 2.20 16.20
C THR A 47 17.33 1.34 14.98
N THR A 48 18.46 0.63 15.04
CA THR A 48 18.84 -0.34 13.99
C THR A 48 17.81 -1.47 13.90
N SER A 49 17.28 -1.92 15.03
CA SER A 49 16.23 -2.94 15.08
C SER A 49 14.96 -2.48 14.37
N ALA A 50 14.57 -1.22 14.52
CA ALA A 50 13.42 -0.62 13.84
C ALA A 50 13.59 -0.65 12.31
N ILE A 51 14.78 -0.33 11.80
CA ILE A 51 15.10 -0.40 10.36
C ILE A 51 15.00 -1.85 9.85
N VAL A 52 15.52 -2.81 10.61
CA VAL A 52 15.43 -4.24 10.26
C VAL A 52 13.97 -4.70 10.20
N ILE A 53 13.15 -4.33 11.18
CA ILE A 53 11.72 -4.66 11.22
C ILE A 53 11.00 -4.03 10.02
N LEU A 54 11.26 -2.76 9.72
CA LEU A 54 10.65 -2.07 8.58
C LEU A 54 11.05 -2.73 7.26
N THR A 55 12.31 -3.11 7.11
CA THR A 55 12.81 -3.81 5.92
C THR A 55 12.12 -5.17 5.75
N ALA A 56 12.01 -5.95 6.82
CA ALA A 56 11.32 -7.24 6.81
C ALA A 56 9.84 -7.08 6.43
N ALA A 57 9.15 -6.09 6.98
CA ALA A 57 7.77 -5.78 6.65
C ALA A 57 7.60 -5.47 5.16
N ILE A 58 8.47 -4.65 4.55
CA ILE A 58 8.41 -4.29 3.13
C ILE A 58 8.61 -5.53 2.24
N VAL A 59 9.52 -6.43 2.60
CA VAL A 59 9.71 -7.70 1.86
C VAL A 59 8.43 -8.55 1.92
N ILE A 60 7.82 -8.66 3.09
CA ILE A 60 6.54 -9.39 3.27
C ILE A 60 5.44 -8.76 2.40
N TYR A 61 5.30 -7.43 2.39
CA TYR A 61 4.32 -6.74 1.54
C TYR A 61 4.55 -7.04 0.07
N GLY A 62 5.79 -7.05 -0.40
CA GLY A 62 6.13 -7.41 -1.79
C GLY A 62 5.66 -8.82 -2.15
N ILE A 63 5.87 -9.79 -1.26
CA ILE A 63 5.41 -11.17 -1.46
C ILE A 63 3.89 -11.23 -1.50
N VAL A 64 3.21 -10.62 -0.52
CA VAL A 64 1.74 -10.59 -0.44
C VAL A 64 1.14 -9.93 -1.68
N PHE A 65 1.67 -8.80 -2.13
CA PHE A 65 1.20 -8.10 -3.32
C PHE A 65 1.39 -8.92 -4.59
N ARG A 66 2.49 -9.67 -4.70
CA ARG A 66 2.68 -10.58 -5.82
C ARG A 66 1.65 -11.70 -5.82
N ILE A 67 1.37 -12.29 -4.67
CA ILE A 67 0.34 -13.33 -4.52
C ILE A 67 -1.04 -12.77 -4.90
N CYS A 68 -1.40 -11.62 -4.36
CA CYS A 68 -2.67 -10.94 -4.66
C CYS A 68 -2.80 -10.62 -6.15
N TYR A 69 -1.74 -10.15 -6.78
CA TYR A 69 -1.73 -9.85 -8.20
C TYR A 69 -1.95 -11.11 -9.05
N VAL A 70 -1.19 -12.17 -8.78
CA VAL A 70 -1.32 -13.45 -9.51
C VAL A 70 -2.70 -14.08 -9.30
N TRP A 71 -3.25 -13.97 -8.10
CA TRP A 71 -4.59 -14.46 -7.79
C TRP A 71 -5.67 -13.68 -8.52
N THR A 72 -5.52 -12.37 -8.65
CA THR A 72 -6.49 -11.48 -9.34
C THR A 72 -6.40 -11.59 -10.84
N VAL A 73 -5.18 -11.63 -11.38
CA VAL A 73 -4.87 -11.64 -12.82
C VAL A 73 -4.52 -13.07 -13.25
N GLY A 74 -5.35 -14.06 -12.94
CA GLY A 74 -5.10 -15.45 -13.31
C GLY A 74 -4.78 -15.65 -14.80
N LYS A 75 -4.29 -16.83 -15.17
CA LYS A 75 -3.75 -17.09 -16.53
C LYS A 75 -4.74 -16.81 -17.66
N ASN A 76 -6.05 -16.95 -17.42
CA ASN A 76 -7.08 -16.87 -18.48
C ASN A 76 -8.24 -15.93 -18.15
N GLU A 77 -8.48 -15.58 -16.87
CA GLU A 77 -9.63 -14.77 -16.48
C GLU A 77 -9.29 -13.85 -15.31
N PHE A 78 -9.87 -12.64 -15.34
CA PHE A 78 -9.78 -11.69 -14.26
C PHE A 78 -10.76 -12.07 -13.15
N ASN A 79 -10.25 -12.31 -11.94
CA ASN A 79 -11.05 -12.69 -10.80
C ASN A 79 -11.52 -11.45 -10.01
N MET A 80 -12.79 -11.06 -10.20
CA MET A 80 -13.37 -9.89 -9.53
C MET A 80 -13.46 -10.06 -8.00
N LYS A 81 -13.67 -11.28 -7.50
CA LYS A 81 -13.69 -11.55 -6.04
C LYS A 81 -12.29 -11.34 -5.45
N ALA A 82 -11.27 -11.88 -6.12
CA ALA A 82 -9.88 -11.68 -5.73
C ALA A 82 -9.47 -10.21 -5.81
N PHE A 83 -9.93 -9.47 -6.82
CA PHE A 83 -9.70 -8.03 -6.94
C PHE A 83 -10.26 -7.25 -5.75
N ASN A 84 -11.51 -7.52 -5.35
CA ASN A 84 -12.13 -6.87 -4.20
C ASN A 84 -11.45 -7.26 -2.87
N ALA A 85 -11.04 -8.52 -2.71
CA ALA A 85 -10.26 -8.95 -1.56
C ALA A 85 -8.89 -8.27 -1.51
N THR A 86 -8.22 -8.11 -2.66
CA THR A 86 -6.93 -7.41 -2.75
C THR A 86 -7.03 -5.95 -2.32
N LYS A 87 -8.12 -5.25 -2.63
CA LYS A 87 -8.36 -3.89 -2.10
C LYS A 87 -8.36 -3.87 -0.57
N GLY A 88 -9.04 -4.84 0.06
CA GLY A 88 -9.06 -4.99 1.52
C GLY A 88 -7.67 -5.27 2.10
N VAL A 89 -6.89 -6.14 1.43
CA VAL A 89 -5.50 -6.43 1.82
C VAL A 89 -4.63 -5.18 1.73
N ILE A 90 -4.74 -4.40 0.66
CA ILE A 90 -4.00 -3.15 0.50
C ILE A 90 -4.34 -2.17 1.65
N LEU A 91 -5.62 -1.98 1.96
CA LEU A 91 -6.05 -1.14 3.08
C LEU A 91 -5.46 -1.61 4.40
N PHE A 92 -5.56 -2.91 4.69
CA PHE A 92 -5.02 -3.48 5.93
C PHE A 92 -3.51 -3.28 6.04
N ILE A 93 -2.75 -3.57 4.98
CA ILE A 93 -1.30 -3.38 4.95
C ILE A 93 -0.95 -1.89 5.11
N THR A 94 -1.71 -0.99 4.46
CA THR A 94 -1.47 0.45 4.59
C THR A 94 -1.65 0.92 6.02
N TYR A 95 -2.70 0.48 6.68
CA TYR A 95 -2.96 0.80 8.07
C TYR A 95 -1.90 0.23 9.01
N PHE A 96 -1.51 -1.03 8.79
CA PHE A 96 -0.45 -1.67 9.56
C PHE A 96 0.90 -0.97 9.37
N HIS A 97 1.26 -0.62 8.13
CA HIS A 97 2.47 0.12 7.83
C HIS A 97 2.50 1.50 8.50
N TYR A 98 1.35 2.16 8.55
CA TYR A 98 1.18 3.40 9.29
C TYR A 98 1.51 3.26 10.77
N ILE A 99 0.87 2.29 11.44
CA ILE A 99 1.14 2.04 12.87
C ILE A 99 2.62 1.75 13.09
N LEU A 100 3.22 0.95 12.19
CA LEU A 100 4.63 0.62 12.25
C LEU A 100 5.52 1.87 12.14
N LEU A 101 5.22 2.78 11.22
CA LEU A 101 5.95 4.04 11.07
C LEU A 101 5.75 4.97 12.28
N ASP A 102 4.55 5.04 12.81
CA ASP A 102 4.24 5.83 14.01
C ASP A 102 5.09 5.38 15.20
N VAL A 103 5.14 4.06 15.44
CA VAL A 103 5.96 3.48 16.51
C VAL A 103 7.46 3.70 16.28
N ILE A 104 7.92 3.67 15.03
CA ILE A 104 9.36 3.82 14.70
C ILE A 104 9.80 5.28 14.70
N LEU A 105 9.02 6.16 14.11
CA LEU A 105 9.45 7.54 13.86
C LEU A 105 9.05 8.50 14.96
N HIS A 106 8.03 8.18 15.77
CA HIS A 106 7.46 9.07 16.79
C HIS A 106 7.21 10.48 16.23
N SER A 107 6.66 10.57 15.04
CA SER A 107 6.56 11.80 14.26
C SER A 107 5.14 12.36 14.26
N ASP A 108 5.02 13.67 14.45
CA ASP A 108 3.75 14.40 14.34
C ASP A 108 3.22 14.52 12.90
N SER A 109 3.91 13.92 11.92
CA SER A 109 3.56 13.99 10.49
C SER A 109 2.44 13.00 10.09
N GLN A 110 1.73 12.45 11.03
CA GLN A 110 0.68 11.42 10.85
C GLN A 110 -0.46 11.87 9.92
N TRP A 111 -0.80 13.17 9.92
CA TRP A 111 -1.85 13.73 9.08
C TRP A 111 -1.61 13.54 7.57
N MET A 112 -0.36 13.44 7.12
CA MET A 112 -0.03 13.22 5.71
C MET A 112 -0.54 11.87 5.20
N ILE A 113 -0.71 10.90 6.06
CA ILE A 113 -1.12 9.54 5.70
C ILE A 113 -2.60 9.49 5.33
N ILE A 114 -3.42 10.36 5.91
CA ILE A 114 -4.84 10.50 5.53
C ILE A 114 -4.95 10.81 4.03
N PHE A 115 -4.11 11.70 3.51
CA PHE A 115 -4.07 12.00 2.08
C PHE A 115 -3.68 10.79 1.24
N TYR A 116 -2.77 9.95 1.74
CA TYR A 116 -2.37 8.74 1.04
C TYR A 116 -3.53 7.73 0.90
N PHE A 117 -4.33 7.56 1.94
CA PHE A 117 -5.54 6.73 1.90
C PHE A 117 -6.58 7.28 0.92
N ILE A 118 -6.80 8.59 0.90
CA ILE A 118 -7.73 9.25 -0.03
C ILE A 118 -7.28 9.01 -1.48
N ILE A 119 -5.99 9.17 -1.76
CA ILE A 119 -5.41 8.93 -3.09
C ILE A 119 -5.59 7.47 -3.52
N LEU A 120 -5.34 6.51 -2.63
CA LEU A 120 -5.55 5.08 -2.92
C LEU A 120 -7.03 4.79 -3.24
N GLY A 121 -7.96 5.33 -2.45
CA GLY A 121 -9.39 5.17 -2.69
C GLY A 121 -9.80 5.78 -4.03
N ALA A 122 -9.31 6.96 -4.37
CA ALA A 122 -9.57 7.63 -5.64
C ALA A 122 -9.02 6.84 -6.83
N LEU A 123 -7.82 6.25 -6.72
CA LEU A 123 -7.22 5.43 -7.78
C LEU A 123 -8.04 4.18 -8.10
N PHE A 124 -8.71 3.61 -7.12
CA PHE A 124 -9.62 2.48 -7.34
C PHE A 124 -11.04 2.89 -7.73
N PHE A 125 -11.35 4.19 -7.75
CA PHE A 125 -12.72 4.72 -7.89
C PHE A 125 -13.70 4.04 -6.90
N ASP A 126 -13.24 3.79 -5.69
CA ASP A 126 -13.99 3.05 -4.68
C ASP A 126 -14.37 3.97 -3.51
N LEU A 127 -15.61 4.47 -3.56
CA LEU A 127 -16.15 5.36 -2.54
C LEU A 127 -16.16 4.71 -1.13
N LYS A 128 -16.27 3.39 -1.04
CA LYS A 128 -16.21 2.69 0.26
C LYS A 128 -14.81 2.76 0.84
N MET A 129 -13.77 2.58 0.02
CA MET A 129 -12.39 2.75 0.46
C MET A 129 -12.12 4.17 0.96
N VAL A 130 -12.59 5.18 0.22
CA VAL A 130 -12.44 6.59 0.61
C VAL A 130 -13.17 6.87 1.93
N SER A 131 -14.42 6.39 2.07
CA SER A 131 -15.20 6.59 3.29
C SER A 131 -14.58 5.95 4.52
N ILE A 132 -14.04 4.73 4.40
CA ILE A 132 -13.33 4.05 5.50
C ILE A 132 -12.08 4.83 5.89
N SER A 133 -11.35 5.37 4.91
CA SER A 133 -10.13 6.14 5.14
C SER A 133 -10.36 7.47 5.86
N MET A 134 -11.58 8.04 5.76
CA MET A 134 -11.94 9.29 6.43
C MET A 134 -12.38 9.10 7.89
N VAL A 135 -12.69 7.87 8.29
CA VAL A 135 -13.15 7.54 9.65
C VAL A 135 -11.99 7.14 10.56
N LEU A 136 -10.84 6.82 9.99
CA LEU A 136 -9.61 6.45 10.70
C LEU A 136 -8.74 7.68 11.01
#